data_39a8d55a47ea8f3f5cecf08b4d747f94
#
_entry.id   39a8d55a47ea8f3f5cecf08b4d747f94
#
_cell.length_a   1.000
_cell.length_b   1.000
_cell.length_c   1.000
_cell.angle_alpha   90.00
_cell.angle_beta   90.00
_cell.angle_gamma   90.00
#
_symmetry.space_group_name_H-M   'P 1'
#
loop_
_entity.id
_entity.type
_entity.pdbx_description
1 polymer ?
#
loop_
_entity_poly.entity_id
_entity_poly.type
_entity_poly.pdbx_seq_one_letter_code
_entity_poly.pdbx_strand_id
1 'polypeptide(L)'
;MIKYELAEKRKNKLQQKGGIGNMDVHFEDLRSWKNPKARVKVMRGHFVSTHSHVNTYIDLSTMKSRCNNARETAKVMAEPYLATTEVDTVVCLDGMEVVGTFIADILSRPGTVSVNTGKNISVVSPETDKAGQMIFRDNTRRMIEGQNILIVAGLITTGKTMMQAIESTLYYGGRVNGICAAFSLVSKVAGMDINAVFTQKDVPGYEKYSDGNCPMCAAGQKVDAFVNSYGHSAL
;
A
#
# COMPACT_ATOMS: atom_id res chain seq x y z
N MET A 1 -33.00 0.48 -31.84
CA MET A 1 -31.91 0.02 -32.73
C MET A 1 -30.87 1.11 -33.00
N ILE A 2 -31.22 2.31 -33.46
CA ILE A 2 -30.29 3.40 -33.87
C ILE A 2 -29.37 3.92 -32.74
N LYS A 3 -29.79 3.92 -31.45
CA LYS A 3 -28.97 4.38 -30.33
C LYS A 3 -27.83 3.42 -29.97
N TYR A 4 -27.99 2.12 -30.20
CA TYR A 4 -26.96 1.10 -29.95
C TYR A 4 -25.84 1.15 -31.02
N GLU A 5 -26.21 1.31 -32.28
CA GLU A 5 -25.22 1.44 -33.38
C GLU A 5 -24.36 2.71 -33.28
N LEU A 6 -24.93 3.83 -32.79
CA LEU A 6 -24.19 5.06 -32.55
C LEU A 6 -23.21 4.94 -31.36
N ALA A 7 -23.52 4.15 -30.36
CA ALA A 7 -22.63 3.87 -29.23
C ALA A 7 -21.45 2.96 -29.63
N GLU A 8 -21.71 1.95 -30.45
CA GLU A 8 -20.63 1.10 -31.01
C GLU A 8 -19.72 1.82 -31.97
N LYS A 9 -20.27 2.65 -32.85
CA LYS A 9 -19.47 3.52 -33.77
C LYS A 9 -18.63 4.55 -33.00
N ARG A 10 -19.10 5.06 -31.85
CA ARG A 10 -18.30 5.92 -30.97
C ARG A 10 -17.20 5.14 -30.24
N LYS A 11 -17.46 3.92 -29.76
CA LYS A 11 -16.45 3.04 -29.20
C LYS A 11 -15.33 2.70 -30.19
N ASN A 12 -15.70 2.31 -31.42
CA ASN A 12 -14.74 1.98 -32.48
C ASN A 12 -13.95 3.19 -32.96
N LYS A 13 -14.53 4.40 -32.95
CA LYS A 13 -13.85 5.65 -33.33
C LYS A 13 -12.90 6.17 -32.24
N LEU A 14 -13.14 5.83 -30.97
CA LEU A 14 -12.22 6.09 -29.84
C LEU A 14 -11.05 5.10 -29.82
N GLN A 15 -11.26 3.86 -30.25
CA GLN A 15 -10.19 2.87 -30.42
C GLN A 15 -9.27 3.14 -31.61
N GLN A 16 -9.74 3.86 -32.66
CA GLN A 16 -8.95 4.20 -33.84
C GLN A 16 -8.18 5.55 -33.75
N LYS A 17 -8.44 6.38 -32.71
CA LYS A 17 -7.77 7.68 -32.53
C LYS A 17 -6.78 7.75 -31.38
N GLY A 18 -6.52 6.64 -30.70
CA GLY A 18 -5.48 6.53 -29.66
C GLY A 18 -4.48 5.46 -30.08
N GLY A 19 -3.51 5.81 -30.87
CA GLY A 19 -2.26 5.06 -31.02
C GLY A 19 -1.48 5.17 -29.70
N ILE A 20 -2.04 4.64 -28.61
CA ILE A 20 -1.28 4.26 -27.42
C ILE A 20 -0.53 3.03 -27.87
N GLY A 21 0.78 3.14 -28.01
CA GLY A 21 1.64 2.00 -28.29
C GLY A 21 1.21 0.89 -27.32
N ASN A 22 0.80 -0.24 -27.87
CA ASN A 22 0.50 -1.44 -27.09
C ASN A 22 1.82 -1.85 -26.45
N MET A 23 2.11 -1.30 -25.26
CA MET A 23 3.04 -1.96 -24.35
C MET A 23 2.36 -3.28 -24.01
N ASP A 24 2.96 -4.42 -24.36
CA ASP A 24 2.62 -5.71 -23.77
C ASP A 24 2.96 -5.62 -22.29
N VAL A 25 2.04 -5.01 -21.52
CA VAL A 25 2.16 -4.82 -20.08
C VAL A 25 2.05 -6.20 -19.44
N HIS A 26 3.18 -6.84 -19.26
CA HIS A 26 3.24 -8.16 -18.65
C HIS A 26 3.30 -8.01 -17.13
N PHE A 27 2.15 -8.21 -16.48
CA PHE A 27 2.08 -8.33 -15.03
C PHE A 27 2.36 -9.76 -14.59
N GLU A 28 3.26 -9.91 -13.64
CA GLU A 28 3.50 -11.15 -12.92
C GLU A 28 2.73 -11.15 -11.61
N ASP A 29 2.00 -12.24 -11.30
CA ASP A 29 1.34 -12.43 -10.02
C ASP A 29 2.32 -12.99 -8.99
N LEU A 30 2.66 -12.22 -7.96
CA LEU A 30 3.37 -12.70 -6.79
C LEU A 30 2.38 -13.14 -5.71
N ARG A 31 2.67 -14.28 -5.08
CA ARG A 31 1.87 -14.86 -4.00
C ARG A 31 2.68 -14.91 -2.72
N SER A 32 2.08 -14.52 -1.62
CA SER A 32 2.71 -14.63 -0.32
C SER A 32 2.96 -16.10 0.03
N TRP A 33 4.14 -16.42 0.50
CA TRP A 33 4.49 -17.77 0.98
C TRP A 33 3.70 -18.16 2.23
N LYS A 34 3.31 -17.17 3.08
CA LYS A 34 2.47 -17.38 4.27
C LYS A 34 1.02 -17.69 3.91
N ASN A 35 0.50 -17.03 2.86
CA ASN A 35 -0.86 -17.22 2.38
C ASN A 35 -0.92 -16.97 0.86
N PRO A 36 -0.92 -18.03 0.03
CA PRO A 36 -0.91 -17.90 -1.44
C PRO A 36 -2.13 -17.18 -2.03
N LYS A 37 -3.17 -16.94 -1.22
CA LYS A 37 -4.34 -16.15 -1.62
C LYS A 37 -4.09 -14.63 -1.49
N ALA A 38 -3.13 -14.20 -0.66
CA ALA A 38 -2.64 -12.84 -0.63
C ALA A 38 -1.69 -12.62 -1.81
N ARG A 39 -2.07 -11.76 -2.76
CA ARG A 39 -1.38 -11.57 -4.04
C ARG A 39 -1.14 -10.11 -4.34
N VAL A 40 -0.02 -9.85 -5.00
CA VAL A 40 0.34 -8.56 -5.58
C VAL A 40 0.79 -8.77 -7.02
N LYS A 41 0.57 -7.78 -7.86
CA LYS A 41 1.07 -7.80 -9.24
C LYS A 41 2.33 -6.96 -9.33
N VAL A 42 3.30 -7.42 -10.11
CA VAL A 42 4.53 -6.68 -10.41
C VAL A 42 4.71 -6.56 -11.91
N MET A 43 5.31 -5.46 -12.33
CA MET A 43 5.65 -5.19 -13.73
C MET A 43 7.09 -4.71 -13.80
N ARG A 44 7.90 -5.30 -14.69
CA ARG A 44 9.28 -4.88 -14.95
C ARG A 44 9.30 -3.78 -16.01
N GLY A 45 10.16 -2.78 -15.82
CA GLY A 45 10.28 -1.67 -16.76
C GLY A 45 10.97 -0.45 -16.14
N HIS A 46 10.86 0.69 -16.80
CA HIS A 46 11.39 1.96 -16.33
C HIS A 46 10.26 2.86 -15.84
N PHE A 47 10.07 2.95 -14.55
CA PHE A 47 8.98 3.71 -13.93
C PHE A 47 9.50 4.91 -13.17
N VAL A 48 8.72 6.00 -13.21
CA VAL A 48 9.03 7.24 -12.50
C VAL A 48 7.97 7.50 -11.43
N SER A 49 8.43 7.68 -10.20
CA SER A 49 7.64 8.20 -9.10
C SER A 49 8.00 9.68 -8.82
N THR A 50 7.34 10.32 -7.87
CA THR A 50 7.55 11.75 -7.55
C THR A 50 9.03 12.11 -7.29
N HIS A 51 9.84 11.18 -6.74
CA HIS A 51 11.22 11.46 -6.31
C HIS A 51 12.20 10.33 -6.65
N SER A 52 11.85 9.44 -7.55
CA SER A 52 12.72 8.31 -7.86
C SER A 52 12.29 7.55 -9.10
N HIS A 53 13.26 6.87 -9.71
CA HIS A 53 13.02 5.88 -10.74
C HIS A 53 13.12 4.48 -10.15
N VAL A 54 12.29 3.57 -10.65
CA VAL A 54 12.31 2.16 -10.24
C VAL A 54 12.27 1.26 -11.47
N ASN A 55 12.95 0.12 -11.40
CA ASN A 55 12.92 -0.89 -12.47
C ASN A 55 11.76 -1.87 -12.34
N THR A 56 10.96 -1.72 -11.31
CA THR A 56 9.81 -2.60 -11.06
C THR A 56 8.69 -1.80 -10.40
N TYR A 57 7.50 -1.86 -10.99
CA TYR A 57 6.28 -1.33 -10.38
C TYR A 57 5.56 -2.44 -9.63
N ILE A 58 5.13 -2.14 -8.41
CA ILE A 58 4.36 -3.03 -7.54
C ILE A 58 2.94 -2.51 -7.47
N ASP A 59 2.01 -3.24 -8.10
CA ASP A 59 0.60 -2.86 -8.17
C ASP A 59 -0.18 -3.43 -6.97
N LEU A 60 -0.51 -2.56 -6.04
CA LEU A 60 -1.32 -2.86 -4.87
C LEU A 60 -2.84 -2.67 -5.11
N SER A 61 -3.28 -2.29 -6.30
CA SER A 61 -4.67 -1.93 -6.58
C SER A 61 -5.65 -3.03 -6.18
N THR A 62 -5.37 -4.28 -6.55
CA THR A 62 -6.25 -5.40 -6.23
C THR A 62 -6.27 -5.74 -4.74
N MET A 63 -5.16 -5.47 -4.03
CA MET A 63 -5.06 -5.66 -2.58
C MET A 63 -5.87 -4.60 -1.83
N LYS A 64 -5.89 -3.37 -2.31
CA LYS A 64 -6.62 -2.25 -1.72
C LYS A 64 -8.12 -2.26 -2.03
N SER A 65 -8.52 -2.77 -3.21
CA SER A 65 -9.88 -2.60 -3.74
C SER A 65 -10.69 -3.89 -3.87
N ARG A 66 -10.04 -5.07 -3.84
CA ARG A 66 -10.73 -6.37 -3.96
C ARG A 66 -10.87 -7.03 -2.60
N CYS A 67 -12.11 -7.12 -2.11
CA CYS A 67 -12.47 -7.67 -0.79
C CYS A 67 -11.75 -8.99 -0.46
N ASN A 68 -11.71 -9.95 -1.40
CA ASN A 68 -11.07 -11.24 -1.15
C ASN A 68 -9.55 -11.11 -0.96
N ASN A 69 -8.85 -10.34 -1.82
CA ASN A 69 -7.41 -10.16 -1.70
C ASN A 69 -7.06 -9.32 -0.47
N ALA A 70 -7.84 -8.26 -0.19
CA ALA A 70 -7.69 -7.45 1.03
C ALA A 70 -7.81 -8.29 2.31
N ARG A 71 -8.83 -9.15 2.40
CA ARG A 71 -9.04 -10.04 3.54
C ARG A 71 -7.88 -11.03 3.73
N GLU A 72 -7.42 -11.66 2.65
CA GLU A 72 -6.33 -12.62 2.74
C GLU A 72 -4.98 -11.95 3.07
N THR A 73 -4.76 -10.73 2.61
CA THR A 73 -3.63 -9.89 2.99
C THR A 73 -3.70 -9.50 4.47
N ALA A 74 -4.87 -9.08 4.94
CA ALA A 74 -5.09 -8.71 6.33
C ALA A 74 -4.81 -9.87 7.30
N LYS A 75 -5.12 -11.12 6.93
CA LYS A 75 -4.77 -12.30 7.74
C LYS A 75 -3.26 -12.40 7.99
N VAL A 76 -2.46 -12.21 6.93
CA VAL A 76 -0.99 -12.25 7.05
C VAL A 76 -0.47 -11.09 7.88
N MET A 77 -1.05 -9.90 7.72
CA MET A 77 -0.64 -8.70 8.46
C MET A 77 -1.04 -8.74 9.93
N ALA A 78 -2.22 -9.27 10.26
CA ALA A 78 -2.73 -9.33 11.63
C ALA A 78 -2.06 -10.42 12.49
N GLU A 79 -1.61 -11.51 11.86
CA GLU A 79 -1.07 -12.69 12.56
C GLU A 79 -0.04 -12.36 13.64
N PRO A 80 1.00 -11.52 13.40
CA PRO A 80 2.02 -11.23 14.42
C PRO A 80 1.50 -10.46 15.64
N TYR A 81 0.32 -9.85 15.52
CA TYR A 81 -0.26 -8.96 16.55
C TYR A 81 -1.38 -9.60 17.36
N LEU A 82 -1.79 -10.83 17.02
CA LEU A 82 -2.91 -11.49 17.68
C LEU A 82 -2.66 -11.73 19.18
N ALA A 83 -1.56 -12.39 19.51
CA ALA A 83 -1.36 -12.95 20.84
C ALA A 83 -0.80 -11.96 21.88
N THR A 84 -0.05 -10.95 21.44
CA THR A 84 0.79 -10.14 22.35
C THR A 84 0.65 -8.64 22.22
N THR A 85 -0.01 -8.15 21.16
CA THR A 85 -0.03 -6.72 20.86
C THR A 85 -1.42 -6.14 21.04
N GLU A 86 -1.55 -5.23 22.00
CA GLU A 86 -2.76 -4.43 22.15
C GLU A 86 -2.88 -3.44 21.01
N VAL A 87 -4.07 -3.38 20.39
CA VAL A 87 -4.43 -2.47 19.31
C VAL A 87 -5.81 -1.88 19.61
N ASP A 88 -5.87 -0.56 19.68
CA ASP A 88 -7.12 0.18 19.86
C ASP A 88 -7.48 0.93 18.57
N THR A 89 -6.48 1.28 17.75
CA THR A 89 -6.67 1.94 16.46
C THR A 89 -5.69 1.43 15.41
N VAL A 90 -6.21 1.22 14.21
CA VAL A 90 -5.43 0.95 12.99
C VAL A 90 -5.32 2.24 12.20
N VAL A 91 -4.10 2.75 12.03
CA VAL A 91 -3.80 3.92 11.20
C VAL A 91 -3.40 3.45 9.82
N CYS A 92 -4.20 3.79 8.81
CA CYS A 92 -4.01 3.36 7.43
C CYS A 92 -3.34 4.45 6.58
N LEU A 93 -2.26 4.09 5.91
CA LEU A 93 -1.56 4.92 4.94
C LEU A 93 -1.81 4.39 3.52
N ASP A 94 -1.58 5.22 2.51
CA ASP A 94 -1.57 4.83 1.09
C ASP A 94 -2.85 4.14 0.58
N GLY A 95 -4.01 4.42 1.17
CA GLY A 95 -5.28 3.81 0.75
C GLY A 95 -5.47 2.37 1.24
N MET A 96 -4.89 2.02 2.39
CA MET A 96 -4.98 0.69 2.99
C MET A 96 -6.20 0.47 3.90
N GLU A 97 -7.20 1.36 3.88
CA GLU A 97 -8.37 1.34 4.79
C GLU A 97 -9.16 0.04 4.72
N VAL A 98 -9.32 -0.52 3.51
CA VAL A 98 -10.03 -1.80 3.33
C VAL A 98 -9.26 -2.94 4.01
N VAL A 99 -7.95 -2.97 3.87
CA VAL A 99 -7.08 -3.97 4.54
C VAL A 99 -7.09 -3.72 6.04
N GLY A 100 -6.97 -2.45 6.47
CA GLY A 100 -7.03 -2.06 7.89
C GLY A 100 -8.33 -2.47 8.56
N THR A 101 -9.46 -2.34 7.86
CA THR A 101 -10.76 -2.80 8.35
C THR A 101 -10.78 -4.31 8.59
N PHE A 102 -10.23 -5.11 7.66
CA PHE A 102 -10.12 -6.55 7.88
C PHE A 102 -9.12 -6.91 8.98
N ILE A 103 -8.03 -6.15 9.17
CA ILE A 103 -7.11 -6.34 10.30
C ILE A 103 -7.86 -6.11 11.60
N ALA A 104 -8.59 -5.00 11.74
CA ALA A 104 -9.38 -4.68 12.93
C ALA A 104 -10.42 -5.77 13.23
N ASP A 105 -11.15 -6.24 12.22
CA ASP A 105 -12.09 -7.35 12.34
C ASP A 105 -11.43 -8.65 12.82
N ILE A 106 -10.27 -9.01 12.25
CA ILE A 106 -9.52 -10.23 12.63
C ILE A 106 -9.02 -10.15 14.07
N LEU A 107 -8.47 -8.99 14.48
CA LEU A 107 -7.93 -8.80 15.83
C LEU A 107 -9.01 -8.82 16.90
N SER A 108 -10.20 -8.28 16.61
CA SER A 108 -11.29 -8.12 17.60
C SER A 108 -12.34 -9.23 17.56
N ARG A 109 -12.30 -10.14 16.60
CA ARG A 109 -13.35 -11.15 16.38
C ARG A 109 -13.49 -12.10 17.56
N PRO A 110 -14.72 -12.33 18.06
CA PRO A 110 -14.98 -13.35 19.07
C PRO A 110 -14.57 -14.75 18.61
N GLY A 111 -14.00 -15.54 19.51
CA GLY A 111 -13.54 -16.91 19.22
C GLY A 111 -12.15 -16.98 18.57
N THR A 112 -11.49 -15.85 18.34
CA THR A 112 -10.09 -15.78 17.94
C THR A 112 -9.21 -15.70 19.19
N VAL A 113 -8.06 -16.38 19.21
CA VAL A 113 -7.05 -16.22 20.25
C VAL A 113 -6.35 -14.89 20.02
N SER A 114 -6.92 -13.81 20.55
CA SER A 114 -6.39 -12.46 20.43
C SER A 114 -6.56 -11.69 21.72
N VAL A 115 -5.53 -10.93 22.11
CA VAL A 115 -5.59 -10.01 23.27
C VAL A 115 -6.58 -8.86 23.03
N ASN A 116 -7.03 -8.68 21.78
CA ASN A 116 -7.96 -7.64 21.36
C ASN A 116 -9.40 -8.15 21.19
N THR A 117 -9.68 -9.41 21.55
CA THR A 117 -11.02 -10.01 21.37
C THR A 117 -12.11 -9.14 22.01
N GLY A 118 -13.13 -8.80 21.22
CA GLY A 118 -14.25 -7.98 21.65
C GLY A 118 -14.01 -6.48 21.73
N LYS A 119 -12.80 -5.99 21.43
CA LYS A 119 -12.51 -4.54 21.32
C LYS A 119 -13.22 -3.93 20.11
N ASN A 120 -13.62 -2.67 20.24
CA ASN A 120 -14.08 -1.85 19.11
C ASN A 120 -12.90 -1.07 18.55
N ILE A 121 -12.14 -1.70 17.64
CA ILE A 121 -10.94 -1.13 17.05
C ILE A 121 -11.31 -0.07 16.00
N SER A 122 -10.79 1.14 16.16
CA SER A 122 -10.97 2.23 15.18
C SER A 122 -10.07 2.02 13.95
N VAL A 123 -10.54 2.46 12.78
CA VAL A 123 -9.74 2.50 11.54
C VAL A 123 -9.75 3.92 11.02
N VAL A 124 -8.58 4.55 10.94
CA VAL A 124 -8.44 5.96 10.55
C VAL A 124 -7.29 6.16 9.59
N SER A 125 -7.38 7.21 8.77
CA SER A 125 -6.28 7.68 7.92
C SER A 125 -5.96 9.13 8.25
N PRO A 126 -4.68 9.51 8.36
CA PRO A 126 -4.30 10.90 8.49
C PRO A 126 -4.56 11.65 7.18
N GLU A 127 -4.88 12.92 7.28
CA GLU A 127 -4.77 13.84 6.16
C GLU A 127 -3.30 14.20 5.97
N THR A 128 -2.81 14.17 4.73
CA THR A 128 -1.44 14.59 4.43
C THR A 128 -1.46 15.90 3.69
N ASP A 129 -0.78 16.91 4.21
CA ASP A 129 -0.64 18.21 3.57
C ASP A 129 0.39 18.20 2.43
N LYS A 130 0.55 19.35 1.75
CA LYS A 130 1.51 19.48 0.63
C LYS A 130 2.98 19.33 1.04
N ALA A 131 3.28 19.55 2.33
CA ALA A 131 4.63 19.37 2.89
C ALA A 131 4.90 17.92 3.33
N GLY A 132 3.88 17.04 3.24
CA GLY A 132 3.95 15.66 3.69
C GLY A 132 3.68 15.47 5.17
N GLN A 133 3.24 16.54 5.88
CA GLN A 133 2.88 16.45 7.29
C GLN A 133 1.53 15.74 7.43
N MET A 134 1.47 14.78 8.36
CA MET A 134 0.26 14.02 8.65
C MET A 134 -0.52 14.65 9.79
N ILE A 135 -1.83 14.83 9.60
CA ILE A 135 -2.71 15.56 10.50
C ILE A 135 -3.91 14.67 10.84
N PHE A 136 -4.21 14.53 12.12
CA PHE A 136 -5.47 13.97 12.60
C PHE A 136 -6.39 15.12 13.04
N ARG A 137 -7.54 15.28 12.38
CA ARG A 137 -8.53 16.30 12.71
C ARG A 137 -9.19 16.00 14.06
N ASP A 138 -9.78 16.99 14.70
CA ASP A 138 -10.36 16.88 16.06
C ASP A 138 -11.36 15.72 16.22
N ASN A 139 -12.12 15.41 15.17
CA ASN A 139 -13.06 14.29 15.16
C ASN A 139 -12.37 12.92 15.18
N THR A 140 -11.14 12.79 14.66
CA THR A 140 -10.36 11.56 14.62
C THR A 140 -9.26 11.52 15.69
N ARG A 141 -8.86 12.69 16.22
CA ARG A 141 -7.83 12.79 17.26
C ARG A 141 -8.10 11.90 18.47
N ARG A 142 -9.37 11.82 18.91
CA ARG A 142 -9.78 10.97 20.04
C ARG A 142 -9.53 9.47 19.82
N MET A 143 -9.39 9.04 18.55
CA MET A 143 -9.06 7.68 18.17
C MET A 143 -7.54 7.44 18.17
N ILE A 144 -6.73 8.47 18.45
CA ILE A 144 -5.26 8.41 18.52
C ILE A 144 -4.77 8.66 19.94
N GLU A 145 -5.29 9.68 20.60
CA GLU A 145 -4.82 10.13 21.91
C GLU A 145 -4.99 9.05 22.98
N GLY A 146 -3.88 8.63 23.58
CA GLY A 146 -3.83 7.57 24.59
C GLY A 146 -4.02 6.14 24.06
N GLN A 147 -4.22 5.95 22.73
CA GLN A 147 -4.53 4.66 22.14
C GLN A 147 -3.27 3.89 21.73
N ASN A 148 -3.40 2.57 21.65
CA ASN A 148 -2.40 1.64 21.12
C ASN A 148 -2.61 1.52 19.60
N ILE A 149 -1.61 1.94 18.83
CA ILE A 149 -1.73 2.14 17.38
C ILE A 149 -0.97 1.05 16.61
N LEU A 150 -1.65 0.44 15.65
CA LEU A 150 -1.04 -0.35 14.58
C LEU A 150 -1.04 0.46 13.29
N ILE A 151 0.14 0.77 12.74
CA ILE A 151 0.27 1.49 11.47
C ILE A 151 0.32 0.49 10.31
N VAL A 152 -0.54 0.70 9.32
CA VAL A 152 -0.68 -0.14 8.12
C VAL A 152 -0.33 0.67 6.89
N ALA A 153 0.70 0.25 6.15
CA ALA A 153 1.16 0.92 4.95
C ALA A 153 1.05 0.02 3.70
N GLY A 154 0.92 0.64 2.54
CA GLY A 154 0.97 -0.06 1.26
C GLY A 154 2.41 -0.44 0.90
N LEU A 155 3.27 0.55 0.72
CA LEU A 155 4.63 0.39 0.25
C LEU A 155 5.62 1.18 1.12
N ILE A 156 6.59 0.49 1.71
CA ILE A 156 7.69 1.12 2.45
C ILE A 156 9.00 0.91 1.68
N THR A 157 9.56 1.99 1.16
CA THR A 157 10.86 1.94 0.45
C THR A 157 12.01 2.40 1.34
N THR A 158 12.03 3.67 1.72
CA THR A 158 13.09 4.27 2.58
C THR A 158 12.66 4.41 4.03
N GLY A 159 11.38 4.22 4.33
CA GLY A 159 10.82 4.45 5.66
C GLY A 159 10.50 5.91 6.00
N LYS A 160 10.79 6.88 5.09
CA LYS A 160 10.56 8.31 5.38
C LYS A 160 9.10 8.63 5.74
N THR A 161 8.14 8.18 4.93
CA THR A 161 6.70 8.36 5.19
C THR A 161 6.27 7.64 6.48
N MET A 162 6.84 6.46 6.74
CA MET A 162 6.56 5.72 7.96
C MET A 162 7.10 6.46 9.20
N MET A 163 8.29 7.06 9.11
CA MET A 163 8.84 7.90 10.18
C MET A 163 7.90 9.07 10.48
N GLN A 164 7.42 9.77 9.46
CA GLN A 164 6.44 10.86 9.61
C GLN A 164 5.14 10.38 10.26
N ALA A 165 4.66 9.18 9.91
CA ALA A 165 3.47 8.60 10.53
C ALA A 165 3.67 8.27 12.02
N ILE A 166 4.85 7.74 12.38
CA ILE A 166 5.22 7.48 13.77
C ILE A 166 5.27 8.80 14.55
N GLU A 167 6.01 9.79 14.04
CA GLU A 167 6.16 11.12 14.68
C GLU A 167 4.80 11.81 14.85
N SER A 168 3.96 11.78 13.83
CA SER A 168 2.61 12.34 13.91
C SER A 168 1.76 11.61 14.96
N THR A 169 1.77 10.27 14.96
CA THR A 169 1.03 9.48 15.96
C THR A 169 1.46 9.83 17.40
N LEU A 170 2.76 9.94 17.64
CA LEU A 170 3.32 10.33 18.94
C LEU A 170 2.94 11.76 19.31
N TYR A 171 2.99 12.70 18.35
CA TYR A 171 2.59 14.09 18.56
C TYR A 171 1.13 14.21 19.04
N TYR A 172 0.22 13.39 18.49
CA TYR A 172 -1.17 13.34 18.92
C TYR A 172 -1.41 12.45 20.16
N GLY A 173 -0.35 11.98 20.83
CA GLY A 173 -0.42 11.22 22.09
C GLY A 173 -0.75 9.74 21.93
N GLY A 174 -0.66 9.18 20.73
CA GLY A 174 -0.79 7.75 20.49
C GLY A 174 0.48 6.97 20.85
N ARG A 175 0.36 5.68 21.04
CA ARG A 175 1.47 4.74 21.26
C ARG A 175 1.56 3.77 20.09
N VAL A 176 2.64 3.82 19.33
CA VAL A 176 2.83 2.89 18.19
C VAL A 176 3.30 1.54 18.71
N ASN A 177 2.42 0.52 18.64
CA ASN A 177 2.67 -0.83 19.09
C ASN A 177 3.05 -1.80 17.97
N GLY A 178 2.89 -1.39 16.70
CA GLY A 178 3.26 -2.22 15.57
C GLY A 178 3.22 -1.50 14.23
N ILE A 179 3.94 -2.05 13.28
CA ILE A 179 4.01 -1.57 11.89
C ILE A 179 3.88 -2.75 10.95
N CYS A 180 2.91 -2.72 10.05
CA CYS A 180 2.82 -3.70 8.97
C CYS A 180 2.69 -3.03 7.60
N ALA A 181 3.14 -3.74 6.56
CA ALA A 181 3.13 -3.25 5.19
C ALA A 181 2.75 -4.34 4.20
N ALA A 182 2.13 -3.95 3.08
CA ALA A 182 1.94 -4.89 1.98
C ALA A 182 3.28 -5.27 1.35
N PHE A 183 4.14 -4.28 1.13
CA PHE A 183 5.51 -4.50 0.65
C PHE A 183 6.49 -3.59 1.40
N SER A 184 7.66 -4.13 1.77
CA SER A 184 8.72 -3.32 2.37
C SER A 184 10.11 -3.71 1.89
N LEU A 185 10.94 -2.70 1.57
CA LEU A 185 12.37 -2.85 1.27
C LEU A 185 13.24 -2.83 2.53
N VAL A 186 12.72 -2.30 3.63
CA VAL A 186 13.43 -2.17 4.90
C VAL A 186 12.77 -3.02 5.97
N SER A 187 13.55 -3.57 6.88
CA SER A 187 13.03 -4.43 7.96
C SER A 187 12.65 -3.65 9.21
N LYS A 188 13.18 -2.40 9.37
CA LYS A 188 12.95 -1.58 10.56
C LYS A 188 12.81 -0.10 10.20
N VAL A 189 12.01 0.63 10.99
CA VAL A 189 11.94 2.09 11.02
C VAL A 189 11.86 2.54 12.48
N ALA A 190 12.62 3.55 12.87
CA ALA A 190 12.69 4.05 14.26
C ALA A 190 12.97 2.94 15.31
N GLY A 191 13.76 1.93 14.95
CA GLY A 191 14.04 0.78 15.82
C GLY A 191 12.93 -0.27 15.89
N MET A 192 11.76 -0.02 15.32
CA MET A 192 10.62 -0.95 15.30
C MET A 192 10.68 -1.87 14.08
N ASP A 193 10.38 -3.14 14.28
CA ASP A 193 10.30 -4.13 13.20
C ASP A 193 9.06 -3.89 12.32
N ILE A 194 9.23 -4.09 11.01
CA ILE A 194 8.14 -4.02 10.02
C ILE A 194 7.74 -5.43 9.63
N ASN A 195 6.48 -5.78 9.88
CA ASN A 195 5.89 -7.02 9.41
C ASN A 195 5.32 -6.83 8.01
N ALA A 196 6.08 -7.22 6.98
CA ALA A 196 5.66 -7.10 5.58
C ALA A 196 5.12 -8.43 5.05
N VAL A 197 4.09 -8.33 4.17
CA VAL A 197 3.55 -9.47 3.42
C VAL A 197 4.52 -9.90 2.33
N PHE A 198 5.12 -8.90 1.66
CA PHE A 198 6.15 -9.06 0.63
C PHE A 198 7.36 -8.20 0.96
N THR A 199 8.54 -8.69 0.62
CA THR A 199 9.83 -8.03 0.84
C THR A 199 10.64 -7.98 -0.45
N GLN A 200 11.81 -7.38 -0.42
CA GLN A 200 12.74 -7.41 -1.54
C GLN A 200 13.11 -8.84 -1.99
N LYS A 201 13.06 -9.81 -1.08
CA LYS A 201 13.35 -11.22 -1.42
C LYS A 201 12.31 -11.82 -2.36
N ASP A 202 11.07 -11.35 -2.28
CA ASP A 202 9.96 -11.79 -3.14
C ASP A 202 10.00 -11.13 -4.53
N VAL A 203 10.77 -10.02 -4.67
CA VAL A 203 10.96 -9.28 -5.94
C VAL A 203 12.46 -9.14 -6.22
N PRO A 204 13.14 -10.24 -6.62
CA PRO A 204 14.57 -10.21 -6.89
C PRO A 204 14.92 -9.17 -7.96
N GLY A 205 16.01 -8.43 -7.74
CA GLY A 205 16.46 -7.39 -8.66
C GLY A 205 15.61 -6.11 -8.64
N TYR A 206 14.73 -5.91 -7.64
CA TYR A 206 14.09 -4.61 -7.44
C TYR A 206 15.14 -3.56 -7.10
N GLU A 207 15.17 -2.49 -7.88
CA GLU A 207 16.09 -1.38 -7.70
C GLU A 207 15.36 -0.05 -7.77
N LYS A 208 15.81 0.87 -6.93
CA LYS A 208 15.31 2.24 -6.86
C LYS A 208 16.47 3.21 -6.99
N TYR A 209 16.31 4.19 -7.84
CA TYR A 209 17.33 5.21 -8.14
C TYR A 209 16.79 6.59 -7.80
N SER A 210 17.65 7.47 -7.27
CA SER A 210 17.33 8.88 -7.11
C SER A 210 17.30 9.59 -8.46
N ASP A 211 16.61 10.73 -8.52
CA ASP A 211 16.61 11.59 -9.68
C ASP A 211 18.05 11.96 -10.08
N GLY A 212 18.33 11.89 -11.38
CA GLY A 212 19.66 12.16 -11.96
C GLY A 212 20.65 10.98 -11.92
N ASN A 213 20.40 9.91 -11.16
CA ASN A 213 21.29 8.74 -11.02
C ASN A 213 20.67 7.44 -11.55
N CYS A 214 19.69 7.53 -12.44
CA CYS A 214 19.04 6.36 -13.00
C CYS A 214 19.86 5.78 -14.17
N PRO A 215 20.39 4.53 -14.08
CA PRO A 215 21.14 3.91 -15.16
C PRO A 215 20.30 3.65 -16.41
N MET A 216 18.99 3.45 -16.25
CA MET A 216 18.06 3.29 -17.38
C MET A 216 17.95 4.60 -18.18
N CYS A 217 17.88 5.77 -17.50
CA CYS A 217 17.94 7.06 -18.17
C CYS A 217 19.29 7.28 -18.87
N ALA A 218 20.40 6.95 -18.21
CA ALA A 218 21.74 7.07 -18.78
C ALA A 218 21.90 6.18 -20.04
N ALA A 219 21.25 5.01 -20.07
CA ALA A 219 21.19 4.12 -21.23
C ALA A 219 20.19 4.56 -22.31
N GLY A 220 19.49 5.69 -22.15
CA GLY A 220 18.47 6.16 -23.08
C GLY A 220 17.17 5.34 -23.11
N GLN A 221 16.94 4.49 -22.11
CA GLN A 221 15.70 3.72 -21.99
C GLN A 221 14.54 4.67 -21.70
N LYS A 222 13.49 4.61 -22.52
CA LYS A 222 12.28 5.40 -22.33
C LYS A 222 11.59 5.04 -21.02
N VAL A 223 10.92 6.02 -20.43
CA VAL A 223 10.03 5.81 -19.28
C VAL A 223 8.75 5.14 -19.78
N ASP A 224 8.38 4.05 -19.11
CA ASP A 224 7.20 3.27 -19.45
C ASP A 224 5.92 3.85 -18.84
N ALA A 225 6.00 4.28 -17.58
CA ALA A 225 4.87 4.89 -16.89
C ALA A 225 5.29 5.79 -15.72
N PHE A 226 4.41 6.72 -15.36
CA PHE A 226 4.40 7.37 -14.05
C PHE A 226 3.68 6.49 -13.04
N VAL A 227 4.22 6.37 -11.82
CA VAL A 227 3.68 5.51 -10.77
C VAL A 227 3.56 6.25 -9.45
N ASN A 228 2.51 5.93 -8.68
CA ASN A 228 2.29 6.44 -7.33
C ASN A 228 1.47 5.44 -6.50
N SER A 229 1.02 5.85 -5.30
CA SER A 229 0.19 5.01 -4.42
C SER A 229 -1.20 4.70 -4.98
N TYR A 230 -1.67 5.40 -6.00
CA TYR A 230 -2.98 5.19 -6.65
C TYR A 230 -2.90 4.25 -7.85
N GLY A 231 -1.72 4.12 -8.47
CA GLY A 231 -1.56 3.29 -9.66
C GLY A 231 -0.44 3.74 -10.59
N HIS A 232 -0.58 3.38 -11.85
CA HIS A 232 0.34 3.78 -12.92
C HIS A 232 -0.43 4.47 -14.06
N SER A 233 0.28 5.34 -14.77
CA SER A 233 -0.18 5.98 -16.01
C SER A 233 0.89 5.77 -17.07
N ALA A 234 0.59 4.95 -18.07
CA ALA A 234 1.46 4.69 -19.21
C ALA A 234 1.71 5.98 -20.02
N LEU A 235 2.93 6.11 -20.60
CA LEU A 235 3.35 7.23 -21.44
C LEU A 235 3.25 6.90 -22.93
#